data_128aced9489afb8b2abc4e66d06dd131
#
_entry.id   128aced9489afb8b2abc4e66d06dd131
#
_cell.length_a   1.000
_cell.length_b   1.000
_cell.length_c   1.000
_cell.angle_alpha   90.00
_cell.angle_beta   90.00
_cell.angle_gamma   90.00
#
_symmetry.space_group_name_H-M   'P 1'
#
loop_
_entity.id
_entity.type
_entity.pdbx_description
1 polymer ?
#
loop_
_entity_poly.entity_id
_entity_poly.type
_entity_poly.pdbx_seq_one_letter_code
_entity_poly.pdbx_strand_id
1 'polypeptide(L)'
;MRYLSKIVFLNSAHIPYAEVKLDGNVHFIGTQGVGKSTLLRALLFFYNADKLKLGIPKEKKSFDAFYFPYGNSYIIYEVMRENGAYCVVAAKSQGRVYFRFVDAPFQRDWFIDGRNAVYAEWGRVREHIGPKIQTTAQVTSYEMYRDIIFGNNRKQEMIPFRKFAIVESAKYQNIPRTIQ
;
A
#
# COMPACT_ATOMS: atom_id res chain seq x y z
N MET A 1 12.81 -3.76 14.59
CA MET A 1 13.02 -3.27 13.20
C MET A 1 11.71 -3.38 12.43
N ARG A 2 11.39 -2.35 11.64
CA ARG A 2 10.17 -2.34 10.81
C ARG A 2 10.54 -2.66 9.38
N TYR A 3 9.72 -3.47 8.72
CA TYR A 3 10.00 -3.89 7.35
C TYR A 3 8.72 -4.26 6.62
N LEU A 4 8.77 -4.10 5.30
CA LEU A 4 7.69 -4.51 4.41
C LEU A 4 7.71 -6.04 4.30
N SER A 5 6.66 -6.68 4.76
CA SER A 5 6.59 -8.14 4.85
C SER A 5 5.81 -8.79 3.72
N LYS A 6 4.88 -8.05 3.10
CA LYS A 6 3.98 -8.63 2.10
C LYS A 6 3.46 -7.54 1.18
N ILE A 7 3.24 -7.89 -0.09
CA ILE A 7 2.45 -7.10 -1.02
C ILE A 7 1.31 -7.96 -1.53
N VAL A 8 0.10 -7.40 -1.56
CA VAL A 8 -1.08 -8.08 -2.08
C VAL A 8 -1.61 -7.29 -3.27
N PHE A 9 -1.86 -7.99 -4.38
CA PHE A 9 -2.47 -7.43 -5.58
C PHE A 9 -3.90 -7.95 -5.69
N LEU A 10 -4.86 -7.05 -5.80
CA LEU A 10 -6.28 -7.38 -5.99
C LEU A 10 -6.79 -6.65 -7.22
N ASN A 11 -7.19 -7.37 -8.25
CA ASN A 11 -7.61 -6.80 -9.54
C ASN A 11 -6.62 -5.77 -10.05
N SER A 12 -5.34 -6.06 -9.95
CA SER A 12 -4.24 -5.14 -10.22
C SER A 12 -3.21 -5.82 -11.10
N ALA A 13 -2.62 -5.09 -12.05
CA ALA A 13 -1.56 -5.61 -12.93
C ALA A 13 -2.00 -6.89 -13.68
N HIS A 14 -3.27 -6.95 -14.11
CA HIS A 14 -3.91 -8.12 -14.73
C HIS A 14 -3.96 -9.34 -13.81
N ILE A 15 -3.82 -9.14 -12.51
CA ILE A 15 -3.82 -10.21 -11.52
C ILE A 15 -5.10 -10.11 -10.69
N PRO A 16 -5.97 -11.14 -10.69
CA PRO A 16 -7.15 -11.13 -9.83
C PRO A 16 -6.80 -11.14 -8.35
N TYR A 17 -5.80 -11.95 -7.97
CA TYR A 17 -5.34 -12.08 -6.60
C TYR A 17 -3.92 -12.64 -6.56
N ALA A 18 -3.05 -11.99 -5.82
CA ALA A 18 -1.74 -12.55 -5.49
C ALA A 18 -1.22 -11.95 -4.19
N GLU A 19 -0.62 -12.79 -3.36
CA GLU A 19 0.16 -12.35 -2.20
C GLU A 19 1.63 -12.67 -2.46
N VAL A 20 2.48 -11.69 -2.24
CA VAL A 20 3.93 -11.84 -2.39
C VAL A 20 4.57 -11.58 -1.03
N LYS A 21 5.12 -12.62 -0.43
CA LYS A 21 5.85 -12.49 0.83
C LYS A 21 7.28 -12.04 0.58
N LEU A 22 7.77 -11.15 1.44
CA LEU A 22 9.07 -10.47 1.29
C LEU A 22 9.95 -10.70 2.51
N ASP A 23 10.14 -11.92 2.92
CA ASP A 23 10.88 -12.30 4.13
C ASP A 23 12.32 -12.74 3.85
N GLY A 24 12.98 -12.06 2.91
CA GLY A 24 14.35 -12.42 2.46
C GLY A 24 14.35 -13.23 1.19
N ASN A 25 13.38 -14.11 1.01
CA ASN A 25 13.10 -14.79 -0.25
C ASN A 25 11.70 -14.40 -0.72
N VAL A 26 11.51 -14.27 -2.02
CA VAL A 26 10.20 -13.91 -2.56
C VAL A 26 9.35 -15.16 -2.71
N HIS A 27 8.20 -15.21 -2.05
CA HIS A 27 7.25 -16.31 -2.13
C HIS A 27 5.92 -15.81 -2.66
N PHE A 28 5.41 -16.48 -3.71
CA PHE A 28 4.14 -16.15 -4.34
C PHE A 28 3.03 -17.05 -3.81
N ILE A 29 1.93 -16.46 -3.36
CA ILE A 29 0.73 -17.14 -2.90
C ILE A 29 -0.44 -16.61 -3.71
N GLY A 30 -1.29 -17.52 -4.24
CA GLY A 30 -2.45 -17.16 -5.04
C GLY A 30 -2.18 -17.27 -6.52
N THR A 31 -2.84 -16.41 -7.31
CA THR A 31 -2.72 -16.43 -8.77
C THR A 31 -1.30 -16.10 -9.21
N GLN A 32 -0.75 -16.92 -10.09
CA GLN A 32 0.56 -16.64 -10.68
C GLN A 32 0.46 -15.53 -11.73
N GLY A 33 1.58 -14.89 -12.02
CA GLY A 33 1.65 -13.86 -13.04
C GLY A 33 2.29 -12.56 -12.61
N VAL A 34 2.80 -12.48 -11.36
CA VAL A 34 3.56 -11.31 -10.93
C VAL A 34 4.97 -11.43 -11.47
N GLY A 35 5.29 -10.66 -12.51
CA GLY A 35 6.64 -10.60 -13.05
C GLY A 35 7.56 -9.74 -12.17
N LYS A 36 8.87 -9.87 -12.42
CA LYS A 36 9.87 -9.11 -11.66
C LYS A 36 9.68 -7.61 -11.77
N SER A 37 9.42 -7.10 -12.97
CA SER A 37 9.22 -5.65 -13.20
C SER A 37 7.97 -5.15 -12.49
N THR A 38 6.89 -5.93 -12.53
CA THR A 38 5.64 -5.59 -11.85
C THR A 38 5.87 -5.47 -10.35
N LEU A 39 6.54 -6.45 -9.77
CA LEU A 39 6.84 -6.44 -8.33
C LEU A 39 7.77 -5.27 -7.96
N LEU A 40 8.83 -5.06 -8.74
CA LEU A 40 9.80 -4.00 -8.47
C LEU A 40 9.14 -2.62 -8.49
N ARG A 41 8.30 -2.34 -9.49
CA ARG A 41 7.61 -1.05 -9.58
C ARG A 41 6.64 -0.85 -8.42
N ALA A 42 5.94 -1.90 -8.00
CA ALA A 42 5.07 -1.82 -6.83
C ALA A 42 5.86 -1.55 -5.55
N LEU A 43 7.04 -2.17 -5.38
CA LEU A 43 7.94 -1.89 -4.27
C LEU A 43 8.43 -0.44 -4.27
N LEU A 44 8.87 0.04 -5.42
CA LEU A 44 9.31 1.43 -5.56
C LEU A 44 8.18 2.41 -5.27
N PHE A 45 6.98 2.08 -5.71
CA PHE A 45 5.80 2.91 -5.44
C PHE A 45 5.53 3.04 -3.93
N PHE A 46 5.69 1.97 -3.18
CA PHE A 46 5.53 2.01 -1.72
C PHE A 46 6.44 3.05 -1.08
N TYR A 47 7.71 3.08 -1.47
CA TYR A 47 8.70 3.96 -0.85
C TYR A 47 8.66 5.38 -1.40
N ASN A 48 8.28 5.56 -2.64
CA ASN A 48 8.36 6.86 -3.28
C ASN A 48 7.01 7.48 -3.62
N ALA A 49 6.07 6.66 -4.07
CA ALA A 49 4.73 7.06 -4.52
C ALA A 49 4.72 8.13 -5.62
N ASP A 50 5.87 8.59 -6.09
CA ASP A 50 6.00 9.55 -7.17
C ASP A 50 6.32 8.80 -8.46
N LYS A 51 5.30 8.61 -9.28
CA LYS A 51 5.39 7.81 -10.50
C LYS A 51 6.39 8.35 -11.51
N LEU A 52 6.62 9.65 -11.50
CA LEU A 52 7.62 10.25 -12.37
C LEU A 52 9.04 9.81 -12.00
N LYS A 53 9.29 9.64 -10.71
CA LYS A 53 10.59 9.19 -10.21
C LYS A 53 10.82 7.70 -10.36
N LEU A 54 9.79 6.95 -10.77
CA LEU A 54 9.90 5.52 -11.03
C LEU A 54 10.38 5.22 -12.46
N GLY A 55 10.79 6.25 -13.21
CA GLY A 55 11.26 6.08 -14.58
C GLY A 55 10.14 5.91 -15.59
N ILE A 56 8.92 6.39 -15.27
CA ILE A 56 7.75 6.31 -16.14
C ILE A 56 7.18 7.73 -16.38
N PRO A 57 8.01 8.70 -16.82
CA PRO A 57 7.58 10.10 -16.80
C PRO A 57 6.45 10.42 -17.77
N LYS A 58 6.41 9.77 -18.91
CA LYS A 58 5.38 10.01 -19.91
C LYS A 58 4.16 9.11 -19.75
N GLU A 59 4.20 8.20 -18.77
CA GLU A 59 3.24 7.11 -18.64
C GLU A 59 2.56 7.07 -17.27
N LYS A 60 2.40 8.22 -16.64
CA LYS A 60 1.68 8.30 -15.36
C LYS A 60 0.29 7.67 -15.48
N LYS A 61 -0.38 7.87 -16.61
CA LYS A 61 -1.66 7.25 -16.89
C LYS A 61 -1.53 5.75 -17.09
N SER A 62 -0.41 5.29 -17.67
CA SER A 62 -0.16 3.85 -17.86
C SER A 62 0.06 3.13 -16.55
N PHE A 63 0.74 3.75 -15.59
CA PHE A 63 0.89 3.20 -14.26
C PHE A 63 -0.48 2.96 -13.61
N ASP A 64 -1.32 3.99 -13.60
CA ASP A 64 -2.64 3.91 -12.99
C ASP A 64 -3.54 2.91 -13.73
N ALA A 65 -3.51 2.90 -15.06
CA ALA A 65 -4.30 1.97 -15.86
C ALA A 65 -3.87 0.52 -15.64
N PHE A 66 -2.59 0.27 -15.39
CA PHE A 66 -2.07 -1.07 -15.18
C PHE A 66 -2.34 -1.56 -13.75
N TYR A 67 -1.99 -0.76 -12.75
CA TYR A 67 -2.13 -1.19 -11.34
C TYR A 67 -3.51 -0.92 -10.75
N PHE A 68 -4.24 0.06 -11.28
CA PHE A 68 -5.54 0.44 -10.76
C PHE A 68 -6.57 0.59 -11.88
N PRO A 69 -6.83 -0.48 -12.65
CA PRO A 69 -7.77 -0.40 -13.77
C PRO A 69 -9.24 -0.23 -13.33
N TYR A 70 -9.56 -0.62 -12.11
CA TYR A 70 -10.94 -0.60 -11.60
C TYR A 70 -11.03 0.15 -10.28
N GLY A 71 -12.25 0.55 -9.89
CA GLY A 71 -12.49 1.15 -8.57
C GLY A 71 -12.19 0.20 -7.41
N ASN A 72 -12.23 -1.10 -7.66
CA ASN A 72 -11.86 -2.13 -6.68
C ASN A 72 -10.53 -2.81 -7.00
N SER A 73 -9.63 -2.08 -7.62
CA SER A 73 -8.22 -2.49 -7.76
C SER A 73 -7.43 -2.00 -6.56
N TYR A 74 -6.65 -2.88 -5.94
CA TYR A 74 -5.88 -2.54 -4.74
C TYR A 74 -4.47 -3.07 -4.84
N ILE A 75 -3.51 -2.29 -4.35
CA ILE A 75 -2.22 -2.80 -3.90
C ILE A 75 -2.19 -2.60 -2.40
N ILE A 76 -1.93 -3.66 -1.65
CA ILE A 76 -1.89 -3.62 -0.20
C ILE A 76 -0.50 -4.00 0.26
N TYR A 77 0.09 -3.15 1.08
CA TYR A 77 1.42 -3.36 1.64
C TYR A 77 1.27 -3.67 3.14
N GLU A 78 1.77 -4.82 3.56
CA GLU A 78 1.80 -5.16 4.97
C GLU A 78 3.18 -4.86 5.54
N VAL A 79 3.22 -4.08 6.61
CA VAL A 79 4.45 -3.66 7.26
C VAL A 79 4.48 -4.25 8.68
N MET A 80 5.56 -4.94 9.01
CA MET A 80 5.79 -5.44 10.36
C MET A 80 6.43 -4.36 11.23
N ARG A 81 5.91 -4.22 12.43
CA ARG A 81 6.42 -3.35 13.50
C ARG A 81 6.60 -4.17 14.76
N GLU A 82 7.13 -3.51 15.79
CA GLU A 82 7.41 -4.12 17.11
C GLU A 82 6.14 -4.67 17.77
N ASN A 83 5.02 -3.97 17.58
CA ASN A 83 3.75 -4.31 18.25
C ASN A 83 2.69 -4.87 17.28
N GLY A 84 3.12 -5.41 16.15
CA GLY A 84 2.23 -6.01 15.17
C GLY A 84 2.18 -5.28 13.85
N ALA A 85 1.65 -5.96 12.85
CA ALA A 85 1.60 -5.45 11.48
C ALA A 85 0.53 -4.37 11.29
N TYR A 86 0.75 -3.51 10.30
CA TYR A 86 -0.28 -2.63 9.75
C TYR A 86 -0.27 -2.74 8.24
N CYS A 87 -1.30 -2.22 7.60
CA CYS A 87 -1.40 -2.23 6.14
C CYS A 87 -1.49 -0.82 5.59
N VAL A 88 -0.87 -0.64 4.42
CA VAL A 88 -1.10 0.53 3.56
C VAL A 88 -1.92 0.05 2.38
N VAL A 89 -3.09 0.63 2.18
CA VAL A 89 -4.00 0.26 1.10
C VAL A 89 -3.98 1.36 0.05
N ALA A 90 -3.48 1.05 -1.13
CA ALA A 90 -3.48 1.97 -2.27
C ALA A 90 -4.62 1.61 -3.21
N ALA A 91 -5.37 2.62 -3.65
CA ALA A 91 -6.49 2.48 -4.58
C ALA A 91 -6.67 3.77 -5.35
N LYS A 92 -7.44 3.70 -6.43
CA LYS A 92 -7.74 4.87 -7.25
C LYS A 92 -9.20 5.27 -7.11
N SER A 93 -9.45 6.56 -6.95
CA SER A 93 -10.79 7.13 -6.97
C SER A 93 -10.74 8.48 -7.68
N GLN A 94 -11.70 8.71 -8.57
CA GLN A 94 -11.81 9.98 -9.30
C GLN A 94 -10.50 10.37 -10.01
N GLY A 95 -9.84 9.37 -10.61
CA GLY A 95 -8.60 9.60 -11.37
C GLY A 95 -7.34 9.79 -10.54
N ARG A 96 -7.41 9.65 -9.22
CA ARG A 96 -6.26 9.80 -8.32
C ARG A 96 -6.04 8.56 -7.48
N VAL A 97 -4.77 8.20 -7.29
CA VAL A 97 -4.37 7.19 -6.32
C VAL A 97 -4.29 7.82 -4.94
N TYR A 98 -4.83 7.13 -3.96
CA TYR A 98 -4.77 7.55 -2.57
C TYR A 98 -4.42 6.37 -1.69
N PHE A 99 -4.06 6.67 -0.46
CA PHE A 99 -3.61 5.67 0.51
C PHE A 99 -4.45 5.75 1.77
N ARG A 100 -4.73 4.57 2.35
CA ARG A 100 -5.29 4.45 3.69
C ARG A 100 -4.38 3.56 4.52
N PHE A 101 -4.31 3.84 5.80
CA PHE A 101 -3.53 3.04 6.74
C PHE A 101 -4.51 2.30 7.64
N VAL A 102 -4.30 0.99 7.76
CA VAL A 102 -5.15 0.10 8.57
C VAL A 102 -4.29 -0.53 9.66
N ASP A 103 -4.65 -0.32 10.90
CA ASP A 103 -3.83 -0.73 12.04
C ASP A 103 -4.08 -2.19 12.42
N ALA A 104 -3.80 -3.08 11.50
CA ALA A 104 -3.93 -4.53 11.69
C ALA A 104 -3.21 -5.26 10.56
N PRO A 105 -2.85 -6.54 10.75
CA PRO A 105 -2.36 -7.39 9.66
C PRO A 105 -3.41 -7.55 8.56
N PHE A 106 -2.93 -7.81 7.35
CA PHE A 106 -3.84 -8.04 6.22
C PHE A 106 -4.73 -9.25 6.47
N GLN A 107 -6.01 -9.10 6.15
CA GLN A 107 -6.99 -10.17 6.16
C GLN A 107 -7.68 -10.24 4.79
N ARG A 108 -7.57 -11.38 4.14
CA ARG A 108 -8.18 -11.59 2.83
C ARG A 108 -9.68 -11.31 2.83
N ASP A 109 -10.38 -11.73 3.89
CA ASP A 109 -11.83 -11.61 4.00
C ASP A 109 -12.33 -10.17 4.11
N TRP A 110 -11.45 -9.21 4.37
CA TRP A 110 -11.85 -7.79 4.30
C TRP A 110 -12.22 -7.36 2.89
N PHE A 111 -11.54 -7.93 1.90
CA PHE A 111 -11.59 -7.47 0.51
C PHE A 111 -12.37 -8.42 -0.39
N ILE A 112 -12.45 -9.69 -0.05
CA ILE A 112 -12.91 -10.74 -0.96
C ILE A 112 -14.09 -11.47 -0.33
N ASP A 113 -15.19 -11.58 -1.11
CA ASP A 113 -16.39 -12.25 -0.68
C ASP A 113 -16.28 -13.78 -0.76
N GLY A 114 -17.32 -14.47 -0.32
CA GLY A 114 -17.37 -15.93 -0.34
C GLY A 114 -17.33 -16.57 -1.72
N ARG A 115 -17.46 -15.76 -2.78
CA ARG A 115 -17.38 -16.20 -4.18
C ARG A 115 -16.02 -15.89 -4.81
N ASN A 116 -15.04 -15.52 -4.01
CA ASN A 116 -13.70 -15.11 -4.44
C ASN A 116 -13.67 -13.83 -5.28
N ALA A 117 -14.67 -12.98 -5.15
CA ALA A 117 -14.71 -11.69 -5.82
C ALA A 117 -14.34 -10.57 -4.86
N VAL A 118 -13.58 -9.61 -5.35
CA VAL A 118 -13.25 -8.40 -4.58
C VAL A 118 -14.52 -7.54 -4.46
N TYR A 119 -14.83 -7.07 -3.26
CA TYR A 119 -15.97 -6.19 -3.05
C TYR A 119 -15.89 -4.97 -3.97
N ALA A 120 -17.02 -4.57 -4.53
CA ALA A 120 -17.07 -3.53 -5.55
C ALA A 120 -16.64 -2.16 -5.03
N GLU A 121 -16.88 -1.89 -3.75
CA GLU A 121 -16.66 -0.57 -3.17
C GLU A 121 -15.90 -0.65 -1.85
N TRP A 122 -15.10 0.38 -1.59
CA TRP A 122 -14.36 0.50 -0.33
C TRP A 122 -15.26 0.44 0.90
N GLY A 123 -16.47 0.99 0.82
CA GLY A 123 -17.40 0.95 1.95
C GLY A 123 -17.66 -0.45 2.47
N ARG A 124 -17.75 -1.44 1.56
CA ARG A 124 -17.92 -2.85 1.95
C ARG A 124 -16.67 -3.38 2.64
N VAL A 125 -15.50 -3.05 2.11
CA VAL A 125 -14.24 -3.43 2.74
C VAL A 125 -14.17 -2.84 4.14
N ARG A 126 -14.50 -1.56 4.29
CA ARG A 126 -14.46 -0.87 5.59
C ARG A 126 -15.39 -1.53 6.61
N GLU A 127 -16.57 -1.96 6.18
CA GLU A 127 -17.50 -2.69 7.04
C GLU A 127 -16.88 -4.00 7.55
N HIS A 128 -16.16 -4.73 6.68
CA HIS A 128 -15.54 -6.00 7.06
C HIS A 128 -14.32 -5.81 7.96
N ILE A 129 -13.59 -4.72 7.79
CA ILE A 129 -12.50 -4.37 8.72
C ILE A 129 -13.09 -4.14 10.12
N GLY A 130 -14.22 -3.46 10.19
CA GLY A 130 -14.96 -3.22 11.43
C GLY A 130 -14.47 -2.00 12.20
N PRO A 131 -15.25 -1.55 13.20
CA PRO A 131 -14.99 -0.32 13.93
C PRO A 131 -13.86 -0.43 14.96
N LYS A 132 -13.47 -1.65 15.34
CA LYS A 132 -12.42 -1.87 16.34
C LYS A 132 -11.02 -1.64 15.80
N ILE A 133 -10.85 -1.72 14.47
CA ILE A 133 -9.55 -1.54 13.83
C ILE A 133 -9.50 -0.12 13.27
N GLN A 134 -8.48 0.63 13.67
CA GLN A 134 -8.30 1.99 13.19
C GLN A 134 -7.98 1.97 11.70
N THR A 135 -8.75 2.73 10.93
CA THR A 135 -8.49 2.97 9.50
C THR A 135 -8.48 4.46 9.29
N THR A 136 -7.43 4.99 8.68
CA THR A 136 -7.31 6.42 8.47
C THR A 136 -8.20 6.90 7.34
N ALA A 137 -8.42 8.21 7.28
CA ALA A 137 -8.96 8.86 6.10
C ALA A 137 -7.99 8.72 4.92
N GLN A 138 -8.47 9.03 3.73
CA GLN A 138 -7.65 9.02 2.51
C GLN A 138 -6.50 10.01 2.61
N VAL A 139 -5.31 9.55 2.24
CA VAL A 139 -4.14 10.39 2.04
C VAL A 139 -3.94 10.49 0.52
N THR A 140 -4.21 11.66 -0.06
CA THR A 140 -4.18 11.87 -1.50
C THR A 140 -2.89 12.52 -2.00
N SER A 141 -2.15 13.17 -1.11
CA SER A 141 -0.88 13.80 -1.44
C SER A 141 0.26 12.78 -1.31
N TYR A 142 1.03 12.62 -2.37
CA TYR A 142 2.23 11.78 -2.32
C TYR A 142 3.26 12.30 -1.33
N GLU A 143 3.36 13.62 -1.18
CA GLU A 143 4.27 14.23 -0.21
C GLU A 143 3.87 13.87 1.21
N MET A 144 2.59 14.01 1.55
CA MET A 144 2.08 13.63 2.87
C MET A 144 2.29 12.14 3.12
N TYR A 145 2.01 11.31 2.13
CA TYR A 145 2.24 9.86 2.25
C TYR A 145 3.70 9.55 2.59
N ARG A 146 4.65 10.17 1.86
CA ARG A 146 6.07 9.96 2.14
C ARG A 146 6.46 10.45 3.52
N ASP A 147 5.91 11.57 3.94
CA ASP A 147 6.17 12.09 5.29
C ASP A 147 5.69 11.12 6.36
N ILE A 148 4.55 10.48 6.16
CA ILE A 148 4.06 9.46 7.08
C ILE A 148 5.04 8.27 7.11
N ILE A 149 5.39 7.73 5.97
CA ILE A 149 6.22 6.53 5.86
C ILE A 149 7.61 6.76 6.45
N PHE A 150 8.21 7.91 6.18
CA PHE A 150 9.58 8.20 6.61
C PHE A 150 9.65 8.89 7.99
N GLY A 151 8.54 8.97 8.70
CA GLY A 151 8.53 9.50 10.06
C GLY A 151 8.71 11.01 10.16
N ASN A 152 8.49 11.73 9.09
CA ASN A 152 8.57 13.19 9.05
C ASN A 152 7.23 13.77 9.52
N ASN A 153 6.92 13.58 10.81
CA ASN A 153 5.56 13.65 11.32
C ASN A 153 5.43 14.54 12.57
N ARG A 154 6.24 15.57 12.67
CA ARG A 154 6.26 16.48 13.84
C ARG A 154 5.04 17.40 13.92
N LYS A 155 4.42 17.73 12.80
CA LYS A 155 3.26 18.60 12.78
C LYS A 155 2.10 17.94 13.49
N GLN A 156 1.25 18.77 14.14
CA GLN A 156 0.12 18.28 14.92
C GLN A 156 -0.85 17.44 14.08
N GLU A 157 -1.07 17.81 12.84
CA GLU A 157 -1.93 17.09 11.91
C GLU A 157 -1.43 15.67 11.60
N MET A 158 -0.16 15.39 11.85
CA MET A 158 0.46 14.09 11.60
C MET A 158 0.36 13.14 12.79
N ILE A 159 -0.14 13.59 13.93
CA ILE A 159 -0.22 12.77 15.15
C ILE A 159 -0.94 11.43 14.89
N PRO A 160 -2.10 11.39 14.22
CA PRO A 160 -2.80 10.13 13.98
C PRO A 160 -2.01 9.13 13.12
N PHE A 161 -1.02 9.63 12.37
CA PHE A 161 -0.26 8.82 11.42
C PHE A 161 1.09 8.35 11.95
N ARG A 162 1.54 8.84 13.11
CA ARG A 162 2.90 8.57 13.61
C ARG A 162 3.21 7.09 13.78
N LYS A 163 2.21 6.30 14.13
CA LYS A 163 2.40 4.86 14.33
C LYS A 163 2.62 4.09 13.02
N PHE A 164 2.38 4.71 11.87
CA PHE A 164 2.49 4.05 10.57
C PHE A 164 3.80 4.35 9.84
N ALA A 165 4.76 4.98 10.49
CA ALA A 165 6.07 5.16 9.89
C ALA A 165 6.78 3.80 9.78
N ILE A 166 7.52 3.60 8.68
CA ILE A 166 8.37 2.43 8.55
C ILE A 166 9.70 2.62 9.31
N VAL A 167 10.04 3.86 9.62
CA VAL A 167 11.21 4.20 10.46
C VAL A 167 10.77 4.37 11.90
N GLU A 168 11.62 3.95 12.84
CA GLU A 168 11.27 3.89 14.26
C GLU A 168 11.46 5.21 15.01
N SER A 169 12.31 6.09 14.52
CA SER A 169 12.66 7.29 15.26
C SER A 169 13.17 8.41 14.37
N ALA A 170 13.27 9.60 14.99
CA ALA A 170 13.76 10.80 14.35
C ALA A 170 15.19 10.68 13.77
N LYS A 171 16.00 9.73 14.27
CA LYS A 171 17.33 9.51 13.72
C LYS A 171 17.35 9.10 12.25
N TYR A 172 16.22 8.64 11.73
CA TYR A 172 16.09 8.25 10.32
C TYR A 172 15.59 9.36 9.42
N GLN A 173 15.50 10.59 9.89
CA GLN A 173 15.00 11.72 9.10
C GLN A 173 15.81 12.00 7.84
N ASN A 174 17.08 11.59 7.81
CA ASN A 174 17.96 11.79 6.67
C ASN A 174 17.93 10.67 5.65
N ILE A 175 17.00 9.71 5.79
CA ILE A 175 16.84 8.65 4.81
C ILE A 175 16.38 9.27 3.48
N PRO A 176 17.03 8.93 2.35
CA PRO A 176 16.60 9.44 1.07
C PRO A 176 15.15 9.05 0.77
N ARG A 177 14.38 9.97 0.20
CA ARG A 177 12.98 9.74 -0.16
C ARG A 177 12.82 9.08 -1.52
N THR A 178 13.92 8.86 -2.22
CA THR A 178 13.94 8.16 -3.50
C THR A 178 14.84 6.95 -3.41
N ILE A 179 14.40 5.86 -3.99
CA ILE A 179 15.21 4.65 -4.11
C ILE A 179 16.03 4.76 -5.39
N GLN A 180 17.30 4.59 -5.24
CA GLN A 180 18.25 4.63 -6.35
C GLN A 180 18.54 3.23 -6.88
#